data_334c88e485b603d2c212fbd91a263cbc
#
_entry.id   334c88e485b603d2c212fbd91a263cbc
#
_cell.length_a   1.000
_cell.length_b   1.000
_cell.length_c   1.000
_cell.angle_alpha   90.00
_cell.angle_beta   90.00
_cell.angle_gamma   90.00
#
_symmetry.space_group_name_H-M   'P 1'
#
loop_
_entity.id
_entity.type
_entity.pdbx_description
1 polymer ?
#
loop_
_entity_poly.entity_id
_entity_poly.type
_entity_poly.pdbx_seq_one_letter_code
_entity_poly.pdbx_strand_id
1 'polypeptide(L)'
;QIEALDARGRAVQLGGVLDGILGRHNYPEPVARLVAETIVLAVILGTSLKFEGKFIMQTKSDGPVELLVADFRTPHAVRAYARYDEDRLNAAIVTGQTSPQDLLGKGILAMTVDQGEFMQRYQGIVQLDGSSLEEVARAYFRQSEQIPTDVRLATAQLKVRNEDGS
;
A
#
# COMPACT_ATOMS: atom_id res chain seq x y z
N GLN A 1 -8.38 4.14 -21.93
CA GLN A 1 -8.63 5.58 -22.01
C GLN A 1 -10.08 5.81 -22.40
N ILE A 2 -10.77 6.72 -21.74
CA ILE A 2 -12.15 7.12 -22.06
C ILE A 2 -12.06 8.52 -22.68
N GLU A 3 -11.99 8.58 -24.00
CA GLU A 3 -11.72 9.82 -24.74
C GLU A 3 -12.76 10.91 -24.48
N ALA A 4 -14.04 10.53 -24.34
CA ALA A 4 -15.14 11.49 -24.09
C ALA A 4 -15.03 12.23 -22.73
N LEU A 5 -14.24 11.68 -21.78
CA LEU A 5 -14.06 12.24 -20.44
C LEU A 5 -12.61 12.69 -20.19
N ASP A 6 -11.72 12.56 -21.16
CA ASP A 6 -10.26 12.74 -21.01
C ASP A 6 -9.72 12.01 -19.78
N ALA A 7 -10.23 10.82 -19.54
CA ALA A 7 -9.90 10.02 -18.37
C ALA A 7 -9.06 8.79 -18.73
N ARG A 8 -8.14 8.44 -17.86
CA ARG A 8 -7.35 7.20 -17.93
C ARG A 8 -7.62 6.37 -16.70
N GLY A 9 -7.86 5.09 -16.90
CA GLY A 9 -8.03 4.13 -15.81
C GLY A 9 -6.96 3.06 -15.84
N ARG A 10 -6.64 2.55 -14.67
CA ARG A 10 -5.79 1.37 -14.48
C ARG A 10 -6.41 0.49 -13.40
N ALA A 11 -6.43 -0.80 -13.67
CA ALA A 11 -6.83 -1.80 -12.69
C ALA A 11 -5.71 -2.83 -12.55
N VAL A 12 -5.49 -3.30 -11.33
CA VAL A 12 -4.58 -4.40 -11.01
C VAL A 12 -5.29 -5.40 -10.14
N GLN A 13 -5.01 -6.66 -10.39
CA GLN A 13 -5.45 -7.77 -9.55
C GLN A 13 -4.23 -8.61 -9.21
N LEU A 14 -3.95 -8.76 -7.92
CA LEU A 14 -2.82 -9.52 -7.40
C LEU A 14 -3.36 -10.69 -6.57
N GLY A 15 -3.08 -11.91 -7.03
CA GLY A 15 -3.40 -13.14 -6.31
C GLY A 15 -2.11 -13.78 -5.77
N GLY A 16 -1.55 -14.76 -6.49
CA GLY A 16 -0.37 -15.49 -6.07
C GLY A 16 0.87 -14.64 -5.75
N VAL A 17 0.95 -13.40 -6.25
CA VAL A 17 2.01 -12.45 -5.86
C VAL A 17 1.86 -12.03 -4.40
N LEU A 18 0.63 -11.74 -3.95
CA LEU A 18 0.36 -11.43 -2.55
C LEU A 18 0.64 -12.62 -1.66
N ASP A 19 0.18 -13.81 -2.06
CA ASP A 19 0.41 -15.04 -1.31
C ASP A 19 1.91 -15.32 -1.15
N GLY A 20 2.70 -15.11 -2.20
CA GLY A 20 4.16 -15.27 -2.18
C GLY A 20 4.88 -14.26 -1.28
N ILE A 21 4.38 -13.03 -1.16
CA ILE A 21 4.97 -12.01 -0.29
C ILE A 21 4.54 -12.23 1.17
N LEU A 22 3.25 -12.39 1.40
CA LEU A 22 2.69 -12.54 2.74
C LEU A 22 3.12 -13.87 3.38
N GLY A 23 3.25 -14.95 2.60
CA GLY A 23 3.68 -16.25 3.08
C GLY A 23 5.14 -16.30 3.59
N ARG A 24 5.95 -15.29 3.31
CA ARG A 24 7.32 -15.16 3.85
C ARG A 24 7.33 -14.57 5.26
N HIS A 25 6.23 -14.00 5.68
CA HIS A 25 6.06 -13.32 6.96
C HIS A 25 4.82 -13.89 7.64
N ASN A 26 4.93 -14.21 8.89
CA ASN A 26 3.77 -14.70 9.65
C ASN A 26 3.01 -13.52 10.28
N TYR A 27 2.51 -12.61 9.44
CA TYR A 27 1.75 -11.46 9.90
C TYR A 27 0.38 -11.87 10.47
N PRO A 28 -0.04 -11.28 11.60
CA PRO A 28 -1.44 -11.31 12.02
C PRO A 28 -2.36 -10.76 10.91
N GLU A 29 -3.59 -11.28 10.83
CA GLU A 29 -4.54 -10.99 9.75
C GLU A 29 -4.71 -9.48 9.46
N PRO A 30 -4.88 -8.58 10.45
CA PRO A 30 -5.02 -7.15 10.17
C PRO A 30 -3.78 -6.53 9.53
N VAL A 31 -2.58 -6.96 9.95
CA VAL A 31 -1.31 -6.50 9.36
C VAL A 31 -1.15 -7.05 7.95
N ALA A 32 -1.45 -8.33 7.74
CA ALA A 32 -1.41 -8.95 6.42
C ALA A 32 -2.31 -8.23 5.42
N ARG A 33 -3.52 -7.86 5.83
CA ARG A 33 -4.45 -7.08 5.02
C ARG A 33 -3.88 -5.69 4.67
N LEU A 34 -3.36 -4.97 5.66
CA LEU A 34 -2.75 -3.66 5.45
C LEU A 34 -1.57 -3.72 4.49
N VAL A 35 -0.70 -4.74 4.63
CA VAL A 35 0.42 -4.99 3.72
C VAL A 35 -0.09 -5.28 2.31
N ALA A 36 -1.13 -6.11 2.17
CA ALA A 36 -1.72 -6.43 0.87
C ALA A 36 -2.29 -5.19 0.16
N GLU A 37 -3.04 -4.35 0.86
CA GLU A 37 -3.58 -3.10 0.31
C GLU A 37 -2.45 -2.15 -0.12
N THR A 38 -1.39 -2.06 0.68
CA THR A 38 -0.22 -1.23 0.35
C THR A 38 0.53 -1.75 -0.88
N ILE A 39 0.66 -3.07 -1.04
CA ILE A 39 1.26 -3.68 -2.23
C ILE A 39 0.42 -3.33 -3.48
N VAL A 40 -0.90 -3.52 -3.41
CA VAL A 40 -1.80 -3.20 -4.52
C VAL A 40 -1.68 -1.72 -4.90
N LEU A 41 -1.65 -0.83 -3.90
CA LEU A 41 -1.48 0.59 -4.12
C LEU A 41 -0.11 0.91 -4.75
N ALA A 42 0.97 0.32 -4.25
CA ALA A 42 2.31 0.52 -4.81
C ALA A 42 2.41 0.05 -6.27
N VAL A 43 1.78 -1.06 -6.63
CA VAL A 43 1.76 -1.58 -7.99
C VAL A 43 0.91 -0.69 -8.90
N ILE A 44 -0.28 -0.27 -8.47
CA ILE A 44 -1.15 0.58 -9.30
C ILE A 44 -0.52 1.95 -9.55
N LEU A 45 0.12 2.54 -8.54
CA LEU A 45 0.82 3.81 -8.67
C LEU A 45 2.10 3.65 -9.51
N GLY A 46 2.94 2.70 -9.16
CA GLY A 46 4.19 2.46 -9.85
C GLY A 46 4.04 2.10 -11.33
N THR A 47 2.93 1.45 -11.69
CA THR A 47 2.61 1.18 -13.10
C THR A 47 1.87 2.32 -13.80
N SER A 48 1.32 3.28 -13.07
CA SER A 48 0.62 4.46 -13.64
C SER A 48 1.59 5.58 -13.98
N LEU A 49 2.66 5.71 -13.23
CA LEU A 49 3.70 6.70 -13.46
C LEU A 49 4.62 6.26 -14.62
N LYS A 50 5.00 7.22 -15.47
CA LYS A 50 5.91 6.95 -16.58
C LYS A 50 7.35 7.10 -16.10
N PHE A 51 7.92 6.05 -15.56
CA PHE A 51 9.32 6.02 -15.15
C PHE A 51 9.91 4.62 -15.32
N GLU A 52 11.24 4.53 -15.36
CA GLU A 52 12.00 3.31 -15.17
C GLU A 52 12.79 3.43 -13.87
N GLY A 53 12.70 2.42 -12.99
CA GLY A 53 13.35 2.45 -11.70
C GLY A 53 12.50 1.88 -10.57
N LYS A 54 12.51 2.54 -9.42
CA LYS A 54 11.77 2.12 -8.23
C LYS A 54 10.74 3.15 -7.81
N PHE A 55 9.57 2.69 -7.43
CA PHE A 55 8.56 3.44 -6.70
C PHE A 55 8.48 2.87 -5.29
N ILE A 56 8.74 3.70 -4.30
CA ILE A 56 8.82 3.29 -2.89
C ILE A 56 7.74 4.05 -2.11
N MET A 57 6.92 3.31 -1.40
CA MET A 57 6.00 3.82 -0.39
C MET A 57 6.52 3.45 0.98
N GLN A 58 6.61 4.42 1.88
CA GLN A 58 7.07 4.20 3.25
C GLN A 58 6.27 5.05 4.22
N THR A 59 5.68 4.40 5.23
CA THR A 59 5.06 5.11 6.35
C THR A 59 6.02 5.26 7.50
N LYS A 60 5.83 6.35 8.26
CA LYS A 60 6.35 6.49 9.62
C LYS A 60 5.22 7.07 10.45
N SER A 61 4.70 6.29 11.38
CA SER A 61 3.44 6.59 12.06
C SER A 61 3.45 6.14 13.52
N ASP A 62 2.48 6.62 14.29
CA ASP A 62 2.38 6.37 15.72
C ASP A 62 1.38 5.27 16.09
N GLY A 63 0.78 4.61 15.10
CA GLY A 63 -0.11 3.48 15.30
C GLY A 63 0.60 2.18 15.70
N PRO A 64 -0.16 1.09 15.91
CA PRO A 64 0.42 -0.24 16.17
C PRO A 64 1.38 -0.71 15.08
N VAL A 65 1.15 -0.36 13.81
CA VAL A 65 2.09 -0.59 12.70
C VAL A 65 2.97 0.64 12.54
N GLU A 66 4.17 0.59 13.08
CA GLU A 66 5.10 1.72 13.15
C GLU A 66 5.78 2.03 11.83
N LEU A 67 6.01 1.00 11.02
CA LEU A 67 6.66 1.08 9.73
C LEU A 67 5.99 0.14 8.74
N LEU A 68 5.66 0.67 7.58
CA LEU A 68 5.16 -0.08 6.46
C LEU A 68 5.90 0.38 5.21
N VAL A 69 6.53 -0.55 4.51
CA VAL A 69 7.27 -0.26 3.28
C VAL A 69 6.76 -1.17 2.19
N ALA A 70 6.47 -0.59 1.03
CA ALA A 70 6.28 -1.34 -0.20
C ALA A 70 7.09 -0.68 -1.30
N ASP A 71 7.84 -1.47 -2.06
CA ASP A 71 8.52 -0.98 -3.24
C ASP A 71 8.13 -1.79 -4.48
N PHE A 72 7.92 -1.06 -5.55
CA PHE A 72 7.67 -1.58 -6.88
C PHE A 72 8.84 -1.18 -7.77
N ARG A 73 9.48 -2.16 -8.39
CA ARG A 73 10.55 -1.94 -9.36
C ARG A 73 10.05 -2.36 -10.74
N THR A 74 10.16 -1.43 -11.68
CA THR A 74 9.81 -1.71 -13.06
C THR A 74 10.69 -2.84 -13.62
N PRO A 75 10.15 -3.74 -14.48
CA PRO A 75 8.76 -3.73 -14.90
C PRO A 75 7.80 -4.49 -13.96
N HIS A 76 8.26 -5.41 -13.07
CA HIS A 76 7.35 -6.38 -12.42
C HIS A 76 7.72 -6.79 -11.00
N ALA A 77 8.81 -6.29 -10.42
CA ALA A 77 9.22 -6.72 -9.08
C ALA A 77 8.53 -5.89 -8.01
N VAL A 78 7.95 -6.56 -7.02
CA VAL A 78 7.33 -5.92 -5.85
C VAL A 78 7.76 -6.63 -4.58
N ARG A 79 7.97 -5.89 -3.52
CA ARG A 79 8.20 -6.39 -2.17
C ARG A 79 7.57 -5.45 -1.14
N ALA A 80 7.28 -6.00 0.03
CA ALA A 80 6.76 -5.22 1.13
C ALA A 80 7.22 -5.80 2.48
N TYR A 81 7.20 -4.93 3.47
CA TYR A 81 7.54 -5.27 4.85
C TYR A 81 6.78 -4.37 5.81
N ALA A 82 6.31 -4.92 6.92
CA ALA A 82 5.73 -4.18 8.02
C ALA A 82 6.44 -4.52 9.33
N ARG A 83 6.63 -3.51 10.18
CA ARG A 83 7.03 -3.65 11.57
C ARG A 83 5.91 -3.12 12.45
N TYR A 84 5.56 -3.87 13.46
CA TYR A 84 4.47 -3.54 14.39
C TYR A 84 4.86 -3.89 15.82
N ASP A 85 4.21 -3.21 16.76
CA ASP A 85 4.25 -3.51 18.19
C ASP A 85 3.18 -4.55 18.51
N GLU A 86 3.58 -5.71 19.05
CA GLU A 86 2.68 -6.84 19.31
C GLU A 86 1.62 -6.51 20.36
N ASP A 87 2.01 -5.83 21.44
CA ASP A 87 1.09 -5.53 22.54
C ASP A 87 0.02 -4.53 22.11
N ARG A 88 0.43 -3.49 21.37
CA ARG A 88 -0.48 -2.49 20.82
C ARG A 88 -1.39 -3.07 19.75
N LEU A 89 -0.86 -3.96 18.91
CA LEU A 89 -1.66 -4.66 17.91
C LEU A 89 -2.70 -5.57 18.56
N ASN A 90 -2.32 -6.34 19.59
CA ASN A 90 -3.25 -7.20 20.32
C ASN A 90 -4.35 -6.37 20.99
N ALA A 91 -4.02 -5.23 21.59
CA ALA A 91 -5.01 -4.30 22.15
C ALA A 91 -5.97 -3.77 21.06
N ALA A 92 -5.47 -3.42 19.89
CA ALA A 92 -6.27 -2.97 18.77
C ALA A 92 -7.22 -4.08 18.26
N ILE A 93 -6.74 -5.32 18.18
CA ILE A 93 -7.57 -6.48 17.79
C ILE A 93 -8.70 -6.71 18.81
N VAL A 94 -8.41 -6.66 20.11
CA VAL A 94 -9.40 -6.85 21.17
C VAL A 94 -10.50 -5.78 21.12
N THR A 95 -10.13 -4.55 20.79
CA THR A 95 -11.07 -3.41 20.70
C THR A 95 -11.74 -3.28 19.33
N GLY A 96 -11.36 -4.12 18.33
CA GLY A 96 -11.88 -4.05 16.97
C GLY A 96 -11.34 -2.88 16.15
N GLN A 97 -10.29 -2.19 16.62
CA GLN A 97 -9.63 -1.07 15.94
C GLN A 97 -8.55 -1.58 14.98
N THR A 98 -8.97 -2.22 13.90
CA THR A 98 -8.08 -2.92 12.97
C THR A 98 -8.20 -2.41 11.53
N SER A 99 -8.86 -1.26 11.33
CA SER A 99 -8.83 -0.61 10.01
C SER A 99 -7.42 -0.11 9.66
N PRO A 100 -7.10 0.10 8.39
CA PRO A 100 -5.81 0.68 7.98
C PRO A 100 -5.47 1.98 8.74
N GLN A 101 -6.46 2.84 8.96
CA GLN A 101 -6.31 4.08 9.71
C GLN A 101 -5.95 3.85 11.18
N ASP A 102 -6.62 2.88 11.82
CA ASP A 102 -6.36 2.54 13.22
C ASP A 102 -4.96 1.95 13.40
N LEU A 103 -4.54 1.10 12.46
CA LEU A 103 -3.24 0.44 12.49
C LEU A 103 -2.08 1.40 12.22
N LEU A 104 -2.26 2.37 11.35
CA LEU A 104 -1.24 3.36 11.03
C LEU A 104 -1.26 4.55 12.01
N GLY A 105 -2.43 4.98 12.47
CA GLY A 105 -2.54 6.17 13.32
C GLY A 105 -2.13 7.45 12.57
N LYS A 106 -1.45 8.35 13.28
CA LYS A 106 -0.95 9.62 12.72
C LYS A 106 0.51 9.50 12.33
N GLY A 107 0.89 10.25 11.30
CA GLY A 107 2.25 10.25 10.82
C GLY A 107 2.37 10.74 9.38
N ILE A 108 3.28 10.14 8.64
CA ILE A 108 3.51 10.47 7.23
C ILE A 108 3.60 9.22 6.36
N LEU A 109 3.17 9.36 5.12
CA LEU A 109 3.49 8.47 4.02
C LEU A 109 4.41 9.21 3.04
N ALA A 110 5.61 8.70 2.84
CA ALA A 110 6.53 9.16 1.81
C ALA A 110 6.39 8.27 0.58
N MET A 111 6.25 8.89 -0.58
CA MET A 111 6.26 8.23 -1.89
C MET A 111 7.47 8.72 -2.67
N THR A 112 8.35 7.81 -3.06
CA THR A 112 9.62 8.14 -3.69
C THR A 112 9.71 7.47 -5.05
N VAL A 113 10.03 8.25 -6.07
CA VAL A 113 10.42 7.76 -7.40
C VAL A 113 11.94 7.85 -7.52
N ASP A 114 12.59 6.71 -7.69
CA ASP A 114 14.04 6.59 -7.84
C ASP A 114 14.36 5.99 -9.22
N GLN A 115 14.88 6.82 -10.09
CA GLN A 115 15.20 6.47 -11.49
C GLN A 115 16.69 6.14 -11.70
N GLY A 116 17.46 5.99 -10.61
CA GLY A 116 18.87 5.64 -10.63
C GLY A 116 19.82 6.83 -10.43
N GLU A 117 21.12 6.55 -10.53
CA GLU A 117 22.18 7.47 -10.09
C GLU A 117 22.25 8.80 -10.86
N PHE A 118 21.75 8.82 -12.10
CA PHE A 118 21.86 10.02 -12.97
C PHE A 118 20.58 10.87 -13.00
N MET A 119 19.55 10.49 -12.26
CA MET A 119 18.27 11.18 -12.23
C MET A 119 17.97 11.68 -10.81
N GLN A 120 17.33 12.83 -10.72
CA GLN A 120 16.90 13.33 -9.41
C GLN A 120 15.82 12.41 -8.82
N ARG A 121 16.03 12.03 -7.56
CA ARG A 121 15.01 11.33 -6.78
C ARG A 121 13.89 12.31 -6.45
N TYR A 122 12.69 11.96 -6.84
CA TYR A 122 11.50 12.71 -6.48
C TYR A 122 10.82 12.07 -5.26
N GLN A 123 10.41 12.90 -4.30
CA GLN A 123 9.70 12.44 -3.11
C GLN A 123 8.51 13.35 -2.83
N GLY A 124 7.32 12.75 -2.73
CA GLY A 124 6.12 13.37 -2.20
C GLY A 124 5.84 12.86 -0.78
N ILE A 125 5.40 13.74 0.10
CA ILE A 125 5.03 13.40 1.47
C ILE A 125 3.59 13.78 1.71
N VAL A 126 2.80 12.83 2.23
CA VAL A 126 1.39 13.01 2.60
C VAL A 126 1.20 12.72 4.08
N GLN A 127 0.41 13.53 4.75
CA GLN A 127 0.05 13.32 6.15
C GLN A 127 -0.89 12.12 6.30
N LEU A 128 -0.65 11.34 7.34
CA LEU A 128 -1.55 10.32 7.86
C LEU A 128 -2.25 10.90 9.09
N ASP A 129 -3.51 11.21 8.95
CA ASP A 129 -4.33 11.86 9.99
C ASP A 129 -5.64 11.12 10.26
N GLY A 130 -5.62 9.80 10.07
CA GLY A 130 -6.80 8.94 10.16
C GLY A 130 -7.47 8.70 8.81
N SER A 131 -6.81 9.10 7.72
CA SER A 131 -7.29 8.86 6.35
C SER A 131 -7.01 7.43 5.90
N SER A 132 -7.86 6.92 5.00
CA SER A 132 -7.63 5.64 4.32
C SER A 132 -6.45 5.74 3.34
N LEU A 133 -5.88 4.60 2.95
CA LEU A 133 -4.82 4.57 1.93
C LEU A 133 -5.27 5.15 0.59
N GLU A 134 -6.57 5.00 0.25
CA GLU A 134 -7.17 5.59 -0.95
C GLU A 134 -7.20 7.12 -0.88
N GLU A 135 -7.58 7.69 0.27
CA GLU A 135 -7.58 9.13 0.50
C GLU A 135 -6.17 9.70 0.46
N VAL A 136 -5.21 8.99 1.06
CA VAL A 136 -3.79 9.36 1.02
C VAL A 136 -3.26 9.36 -0.42
N ALA A 137 -3.63 8.35 -1.21
CA ALA A 137 -3.25 8.30 -2.63
C ALA A 137 -3.86 9.45 -3.43
N ARG A 138 -5.15 9.77 -3.21
CA ARG A 138 -5.79 10.93 -3.85
C ARG A 138 -5.13 12.25 -3.46
N ALA A 139 -4.75 12.41 -2.19
CA ALA A 139 -4.03 13.58 -1.72
C ALA A 139 -2.67 13.72 -2.41
N TYR A 140 -1.93 12.63 -2.55
CA TYR A 140 -0.66 12.61 -3.29
C TYR A 140 -0.83 13.09 -4.74
N PHE A 141 -1.78 12.52 -5.49
CA PHE A 141 -2.01 12.92 -6.88
C PHE A 141 -2.41 14.39 -7.01
N ARG A 142 -3.22 14.89 -6.09
CA ARG A 142 -3.64 16.30 -6.08
C ARG A 142 -2.49 17.25 -5.79
N GLN A 143 -1.62 16.90 -4.82
CA GLN A 143 -0.56 17.78 -4.35
C GLN A 143 0.68 17.71 -5.23
N SER A 144 1.04 16.50 -5.69
CA SER A 144 2.30 16.24 -6.35
C SER A 144 2.17 16.17 -7.87
N GLU A 145 1.11 15.56 -8.37
CA GLU A 145 0.90 15.36 -9.81
C GLU A 145 -0.13 16.33 -10.41
N GLN A 146 -0.88 17.04 -9.56
CA GLN A 146 -1.95 17.96 -9.96
C GLN A 146 -3.02 17.32 -10.86
N ILE A 147 -3.25 16.03 -10.68
CA ILE A 147 -4.21 15.23 -11.47
C ILE A 147 -5.36 14.82 -10.55
N PRO A 148 -6.61 15.20 -10.85
CA PRO A 148 -7.78 14.67 -10.18
C PRO A 148 -7.82 13.14 -10.36
N THR A 149 -7.80 12.41 -9.26
CA THR A 149 -7.69 10.95 -9.29
C THR A 149 -8.66 10.33 -8.28
N ASP A 150 -9.34 9.26 -8.68
CA ASP A 150 -10.03 8.38 -7.75
C ASP A 150 -9.31 7.03 -7.67
N VAL A 151 -9.23 6.48 -6.46
CA VAL A 151 -8.58 5.20 -6.16
C VAL A 151 -9.54 4.37 -5.34
N ARG A 152 -9.65 3.09 -5.68
CA ARG A 152 -10.38 2.08 -4.91
C ARG A 152 -9.48 0.89 -4.69
N LEU A 153 -9.43 0.44 -3.44
CA LEU A 153 -8.68 -0.73 -3.01
C LEU A 153 -9.65 -1.74 -2.40
N ALA A 154 -9.41 -3.01 -2.66
CA ALA A 154 -10.12 -4.09 -2.00
C ALA A 154 -9.18 -5.27 -1.82
N THR A 155 -9.22 -5.88 -0.65
CA THR A 155 -8.52 -7.12 -0.34
C THR A 155 -9.50 -8.15 0.19
N ALA A 156 -9.30 -9.41 -0.19
CA ALA A 156 -10.08 -10.53 0.30
C ALA A 156 -9.15 -11.70 0.61
N GLN A 157 -9.42 -12.40 1.69
CA GLN A 157 -8.77 -13.66 2.02
C GLN A 157 -9.67 -14.82 1.63
N LEU A 158 -9.19 -15.67 0.73
CA LEU A 158 -9.88 -16.89 0.38
C LEU A 158 -9.42 -18.00 1.33
N LYS A 159 -10.33 -18.49 2.16
CA LYS A 159 -10.11 -19.71 2.94
C LYS A 159 -10.54 -20.90 2.11
N VAL A 160 -9.57 -21.64 1.58
CA VAL A 160 -9.85 -22.92 0.91
C VAL A 160 -9.99 -23.98 1.99
N ARG A 161 -11.15 -24.61 2.06
CA ARG A 161 -11.34 -25.80 2.89
C ARG A 161 -10.64 -26.96 2.19
N ASN A 162 -9.62 -27.51 2.81
CA ASN A 162 -9.02 -28.75 2.31
C ASN A 162 -10.05 -29.86 2.39
N GLU A 163 -10.09 -30.79 1.41
CA GLU A 163 -11.03 -31.91 1.37
C GLU A 163 -10.90 -32.84 2.58
N ASP A 164 -9.83 -32.70 3.37
CA ASP A 164 -9.54 -33.51 4.57
C ASP A 164 -10.17 -32.94 5.87
N GLY A 165 -10.98 -31.90 5.80
CA GLY A 165 -11.79 -31.44 6.93
C GLY A 165 -11.03 -30.71 8.04
N SER A 166 -9.75 -30.38 7.84
CA SER A 166 -8.94 -29.62 8.79
C SER A 166 -8.67 -28.17 8.33
#